data_5b77185335623b5bdb6b238583dbc422
#
_entry.id   5b77185335623b5bdb6b238583dbc422
#
_cell.length_a   1.000
_cell.length_b   1.000
_cell.length_c   1.000
_cell.angle_alpha   90.00
_cell.angle_beta   90.00
_cell.angle_gamma   90.00
#
_symmetry.space_group_name_H-M   'P 1'
#
loop_
_entity.id
_entity.type
_entity.pdbx_description
1 polymer ?
#
loop_
_entity_poly.entity_id
_entity_poly.type
_entity_poly.pdbx_seq_one_letter_code
_entity_poly.pdbx_strand_id
1 'polypeptide(L)'
;TMPEQYKATRKTAKAIADLVEAGADVVISHSNAPQVGMIHTAMNEFSKDREDYTQAPMSVCSAMSQGYVGYDLQNAIRAELLKRGVYRPVCTIITQVMVDPYDDAFNEPVKVIGRLLSKEEAEQEEKHGNYVTEVEGGYRRIVAAPKPQGIIEIDSIKALSDQGQVVIACGGGGIPVLA
;
A
#
# COMPACT_ATOMS: atom_id res chain seq x y z
N THR A 1 11.91 -5.22 -9.90
CA THR A 1 12.57 -5.99 -8.82
C THR A 1 12.70 -5.14 -7.55
N MET A 2 12.89 -5.77 -6.39
CA MET A 2 13.12 -5.04 -5.12
C MET A 2 14.30 -4.07 -5.18
N PRO A 3 15.47 -4.42 -5.76
CA PRO A 3 16.57 -3.47 -5.91
C PRO A 3 16.23 -2.22 -6.74
N GLU A 4 15.46 -2.37 -7.80
CA GLU A 4 15.01 -1.23 -8.63
C GLU A 4 14.03 -0.33 -7.88
N GLN A 5 13.10 -0.92 -7.13
CA GLN A 5 12.19 -0.18 -6.25
C GLN A 5 12.97 0.62 -5.21
N TYR A 6 13.93 0.00 -4.54
CA TYR A 6 14.78 0.69 -3.58
C TYR A 6 15.59 1.83 -4.21
N LYS A 7 16.10 1.65 -5.43
CA LYS A 7 16.78 2.72 -6.17
C LYS A 7 15.84 3.90 -6.48
N ALA A 8 14.59 3.61 -6.89
CA ALA A 8 13.58 4.64 -7.12
C ALA A 8 13.21 5.37 -5.82
N THR A 9 13.03 4.64 -4.72
CA THR A 9 12.76 5.19 -3.38
C THR A 9 13.85 6.15 -2.93
N ARG A 10 15.12 5.81 -3.13
CA ARG A 10 16.24 6.71 -2.81
C ARG A 10 16.25 7.99 -3.66
N LYS A 11 15.82 7.91 -4.91
CA LYS A 11 15.67 9.10 -5.77
C LYS A 11 14.53 10.00 -5.26
N THR A 12 13.40 9.41 -4.89
CA THR A 12 12.26 10.13 -4.32
C THR A 12 12.62 10.78 -2.99
N ALA A 13 13.39 10.08 -2.13
CA ALA A 13 13.83 10.60 -0.83
C ALA A 13 14.61 11.90 -0.94
N LYS A 14 15.40 12.11 -2.01
CA LYS A 14 16.11 13.38 -2.25
C LYS A 14 15.15 14.54 -2.46
N ALA A 15 14.13 14.35 -3.31
CA ALA A 15 13.13 15.39 -3.57
C ALA A 15 12.30 15.72 -2.32
N ILE A 16 11.99 14.71 -1.50
CA ILE A 16 11.30 14.90 -0.21
C ILE A 16 12.20 15.68 0.75
N ALA A 17 13.48 15.35 0.82
CA ALA A 17 14.44 16.08 1.65
C ALA A 17 14.61 17.54 1.23
N ASP A 18 14.53 17.85 -0.07
CA ASP A 18 14.52 19.23 -0.57
C ASP A 18 13.33 20.03 0.00
N LEU A 19 12.13 19.44 0.06
CA LEU A 19 10.94 20.07 0.64
C LEU A 19 11.10 20.28 2.15
N VAL A 20 11.63 19.30 2.86
CA VAL A 20 11.86 19.39 4.31
C VAL A 20 12.90 20.48 4.64
N GLU A 21 13.98 20.58 3.88
CA GLU A 21 14.98 21.66 4.03
C GLU A 21 14.39 23.04 3.74
N ALA A 22 13.46 23.12 2.80
CA ALA A 22 12.73 24.36 2.50
C ALA A 22 11.71 24.75 3.59
N GLY A 23 11.58 23.96 4.66
CA GLY A 23 10.70 24.24 5.81
C GLY A 23 9.27 23.74 5.65
N ALA A 24 8.99 22.89 4.67
CA ALA A 24 7.66 22.32 4.50
C ALA A 24 7.36 21.25 5.56
N ASP A 25 6.11 21.19 5.99
CA ASP A 25 5.55 20.04 6.69
C ASP A 25 5.08 19.02 5.64
N VAL A 26 5.57 17.77 5.77
CA VAL A 26 5.45 16.79 4.70
C VAL A 26 4.68 15.56 5.20
N VAL A 27 3.55 15.30 4.56
CA VAL A 27 2.81 14.03 4.67
C VAL A 27 2.84 13.32 3.33
N ILE A 28 3.19 12.04 3.33
CA ILE A 28 3.44 11.25 2.12
C ILE A 28 2.42 10.13 2.03
N SER A 29 1.81 9.98 0.87
CA SER A 29 1.07 8.78 0.49
C SER A 29 1.78 8.10 -0.67
N HIS A 30 1.55 6.81 -0.85
CA HIS A 30 2.18 6.01 -1.91
C HIS A 30 1.22 4.97 -2.48
N SER A 31 1.44 4.54 -3.72
CA SER A 31 0.78 3.36 -4.27
C SER A 31 1.44 2.08 -3.77
N ASN A 32 0.71 0.96 -3.78
CA ASN A 32 1.19 -0.34 -3.30
C ASN A 32 0.72 -1.52 -4.16
N ALA A 33 0.08 -1.29 -5.29
CA ALA A 33 -0.57 -2.35 -6.07
C ALA A 33 0.34 -3.55 -6.43
N PRO A 34 1.60 -3.36 -6.89
CA PRO A 34 2.51 -4.47 -7.11
C PRO A 34 2.86 -5.23 -5.82
N GLN A 35 3.06 -4.51 -4.71
CA GLN A 35 3.49 -5.08 -3.45
C GLN A 35 2.36 -5.89 -2.78
N VAL A 36 1.16 -5.35 -2.72
CA VAL A 36 0.00 -6.06 -2.14
C VAL A 36 -0.31 -7.34 -2.91
N GLY A 37 -0.23 -7.29 -4.24
CA GLY A 37 -0.43 -8.47 -5.08
C GLY A 37 0.62 -9.54 -4.87
N MET A 38 1.90 -9.15 -4.78
CA MET A 38 3.01 -10.07 -4.48
C MET A 38 2.85 -10.73 -3.12
N ILE A 39 2.55 -9.95 -2.08
CA ILE A 39 2.36 -10.45 -0.71
C ILE A 39 1.17 -11.41 -0.68
N HIS A 40 0.04 -11.04 -1.25
CA HIS A 40 -1.14 -11.89 -1.28
C HIS A 40 -0.88 -13.22 -1.99
N THR A 41 -0.21 -13.19 -3.15
CA THR A 41 0.18 -14.42 -3.87
C THR A 41 1.10 -15.29 -3.02
N ALA A 42 2.14 -14.71 -2.42
CA ALA A 42 3.09 -15.46 -1.59
C ALA A 42 2.42 -16.11 -0.37
N MET A 43 1.54 -15.37 0.32
CA MET A 43 0.81 -15.87 1.49
C MET A 43 -0.15 -17.00 1.11
N ASN A 44 -0.84 -16.88 -0.02
CA ASN A 44 -1.77 -17.90 -0.48
C ASN A 44 -1.07 -19.16 -0.99
N GLU A 45 0.02 -19.03 -1.74
CA GLU A 45 0.83 -20.18 -2.15
C GLU A 45 1.43 -20.91 -0.94
N PHE A 46 1.86 -20.16 0.08
CA PHE A 46 2.37 -20.75 1.31
C PHE A 46 1.30 -21.56 2.06
N SER A 47 0.05 -21.11 2.06
CA SER A 47 -1.06 -21.76 2.79
C SER A 47 -1.73 -22.89 2.01
N LYS A 48 -1.50 -23.01 0.70
CA LYS A 48 -2.26 -23.86 -0.23
C LYS A 48 -2.30 -25.34 0.17
N ASP A 49 -1.18 -25.90 0.65
CA ASP A 49 -1.04 -27.30 1.01
C ASP A 49 -0.80 -27.51 2.52
N ARG A 50 -1.28 -26.56 3.34
CA ARG A 50 -1.04 -26.56 4.80
C ARG A 50 -2.33 -26.30 5.55
N GLU A 51 -2.85 -27.32 6.20
CA GLU A 51 -4.12 -27.27 6.95
C GLU A 51 -4.08 -26.28 8.13
N ASP A 52 -2.88 -26.03 8.68
CA ASP A 52 -2.68 -25.12 9.83
C ASP A 52 -2.68 -23.62 9.43
N TYR A 53 -2.73 -23.31 8.13
CA TYR A 53 -2.68 -21.94 7.63
C TYR A 53 -3.91 -21.61 6.79
N THR A 54 -4.47 -20.43 7.00
CA THR A 54 -5.56 -19.88 6.19
C THR A 54 -5.03 -18.88 5.16
N GLN A 55 -5.80 -18.66 4.11
CA GLN A 55 -5.51 -17.58 3.17
C GLN A 55 -5.45 -16.24 3.89
N ALA A 56 -4.48 -15.40 3.54
CA ALA A 56 -4.35 -14.09 4.15
C ALA A 56 -5.42 -13.12 3.61
N PRO A 57 -6.21 -12.48 4.49
CA PRO A 57 -7.14 -11.45 4.05
C PRO A 57 -6.43 -10.32 3.33
N MET A 58 -7.09 -9.74 2.29
CA MET A 58 -6.51 -8.64 1.51
C MET A 58 -6.18 -7.42 2.37
N SER A 59 -6.95 -7.15 3.43
CA SER A 59 -6.68 -6.10 4.41
C SER A 59 -5.35 -6.27 5.12
N VAL A 60 -5.03 -7.50 5.53
CA VAL A 60 -3.73 -7.85 6.15
C VAL A 60 -2.59 -7.68 5.15
N CYS A 61 -2.77 -8.16 3.91
CA CYS A 61 -1.79 -7.97 2.85
C CYS A 61 -1.56 -6.47 2.52
N SER A 62 -2.63 -5.67 2.58
CA SER A 62 -2.55 -4.21 2.46
C SER A 62 -1.73 -3.60 3.59
N ALA A 63 -1.97 -3.98 4.84
CA ALA A 63 -1.18 -3.52 5.99
C ALA A 63 0.31 -3.90 5.86
N MET A 64 0.60 -5.14 5.47
CA MET A 64 1.96 -5.60 5.19
C MET A 64 2.62 -4.78 4.07
N SER A 65 1.88 -4.44 3.02
CA SER A 65 2.38 -3.62 1.92
C SER A 65 2.65 -2.17 2.33
N GLN A 66 1.82 -1.60 3.21
CA GLN A 66 2.07 -0.29 3.81
C GLN A 66 3.35 -0.30 4.65
N GLY A 67 3.55 -1.35 5.45
CA GLY A 67 4.77 -1.57 6.21
C GLY A 67 5.99 -1.71 5.30
N TYR A 68 5.91 -2.51 4.24
CA TYR A 68 7.01 -2.71 3.30
C TYR A 68 7.44 -1.41 2.60
N VAL A 69 6.52 -0.74 1.93
CA VAL A 69 6.84 0.49 1.19
C VAL A 69 7.18 1.64 2.15
N GLY A 70 6.44 1.74 3.26
CA GLY A 70 6.71 2.74 4.30
C GLY A 70 8.07 2.58 4.94
N TYR A 71 8.50 1.35 5.23
CA TYR A 71 9.83 1.05 5.74
C TYR A 71 10.95 1.51 4.80
N ASP A 72 10.82 1.21 3.50
CA ASP A 72 11.82 1.62 2.51
C ASP A 72 11.88 3.15 2.39
N LEU A 73 10.74 3.83 2.31
CA LEU A 73 10.65 5.28 2.28
C LEU A 73 11.22 5.92 3.54
N GLN A 74 10.80 5.44 4.71
CA GLN A 74 11.24 5.95 6.01
C GLN A 74 12.76 5.90 6.14
N ASN A 75 13.37 4.77 5.80
CA ASN A 75 14.82 4.59 5.85
C ASN A 75 15.55 5.49 4.85
N ALA A 76 15.06 5.56 3.60
CA ALA A 76 15.70 6.36 2.57
C ALA A 76 15.62 7.87 2.87
N ILE A 77 14.46 8.36 3.33
CA ILE A 77 14.27 9.77 3.69
C ILE A 77 15.12 10.12 4.91
N ARG A 78 15.07 9.29 5.95
CA ARG A 78 15.88 9.51 7.14
C ARG A 78 17.38 9.56 6.83
N ALA A 79 17.87 8.64 6.00
CA ALA A 79 19.27 8.61 5.60
C ALA A 79 19.67 9.86 4.82
N GLU A 80 18.81 10.33 3.91
CA GLU A 80 19.08 11.55 3.13
C GLU A 80 19.05 12.80 4.00
N LEU A 81 18.09 12.93 4.92
CA LEU A 81 18.02 14.05 5.87
C LEU A 81 19.26 14.12 6.77
N LEU A 82 19.66 12.97 7.35
CA LEU A 82 20.88 12.90 8.19
C LEU A 82 22.14 13.31 7.42
N LYS A 83 22.26 12.88 6.16
CA LYS A 83 23.37 13.28 5.29
C LYS A 83 23.44 14.79 5.07
N ARG A 84 22.29 15.49 5.11
CA ARG A 84 22.19 16.94 4.97
C ARG A 84 22.28 17.69 6.31
N GLY A 85 22.46 16.97 7.43
CA GLY A 85 22.48 17.56 8.77
C GLY A 85 21.09 17.96 9.29
N VAL A 86 20.03 17.45 8.68
CA VAL A 86 18.63 17.73 9.07
C VAL A 86 18.14 16.63 10.00
N TYR A 87 17.81 16.99 11.23
CA TYR A 87 17.32 16.06 12.26
C TYR A 87 15.79 16.14 12.37
N ARG A 88 15.08 15.51 11.45
CA ARG A 88 13.63 15.34 11.53
C ARG A 88 13.27 13.87 11.61
N PRO A 89 12.43 13.47 12.57
CA PRO A 89 11.90 12.10 12.62
C PRO A 89 11.05 11.81 11.37
N VAL A 90 11.13 10.56 10.91
CA VAL A 90 10.31 10.05 9.81
C VAL A 90 9.59 8.81 10.33
N CYS A 91 8.29 8.75 10.20
CA CYS A 91 7.48 7.63 10.68
C CYS A 91 6.48 7.16 9.62
N THR A 92 6.13 5.88 9.72
CA THR A 92 5.08 5.26 8.89
C THR A 92 3.93 4.85 9.80
N ILE A 93 2.72 5.23 9.41
CA ILE A 93 1.48 4.88 10.09
C ILE A 93 0.71 3.89 9.21
N ILE A 94 0.41 2.71 9.74
CA ILE A 94 -0.57 1.82 9.15
C ILE A 94 -1.92 2.51 9.22
N THR A 95 -2.54 2.73 8.06
CA THR A 95 -3.68 3.64 7.96
C THR A 95 -4.90 2.94 7.40
N GLN A 96 -6.01 3.11 8.11
CA GLN A 96 -7.33 2.65 7.74
C GLN A 96 -8.20 3.81 7.25
N VAL A 97 -9.15 3.53 6.37
CA VAL A 97 -10.11 4.50 5.87
C VAL A 97 -11.53 3.97 6.02
N MET A 98 -12.42 4.79 6.53
CA MET A 98 -13.86 4.48 6.55
C MET A 98 -14.42 4.52 5.15
N VAL A 99 -15.22 3.53 4.80
CA VAL A 99 -15.94 3.44 3.53
C VAL A 99 -17.42 3.15 3.76
N ASP A 100 -18.25 3.54 2.81
CA ASP A 100 -19.68 3.20 2.83
C ASP A 100 -19.84 1.71 2.52
N PRO A 101 -20.54 0.93 3.38
CA PRO A 101 -20.83 -0.48 3.10
C PRO A 101 -21.71 -0.69 1.84
N TYR A 102 -22.38 0.35 1.39
CA TYR A 102 -23.24 0.34 0.19
C TYR A 102 -22.59 1.00 -1.03
N ASP A 103 -21.27 1.26 -0.99
CA ASP A 103 -20.57 1.82 -2.15
C ASP A 103 -20.64 0.85 -3.35
N ASP A 104 -21.03 1.38 -4.51
CA ASP A 104 -21.19 0.61 -5.75
C ASP A 104 -19.91 -0.12 -6.16
N ALA A 105 -18.74 0.37 -5.75
CA ALA A 105 -17.45 -0.28 -6.01
C ALA A 105 -17.37 -1.72 -5.47
N PHE A 106 -18.17 -2.09 -4.47
CA PHE A 106 -18.22 -3.49 -4.00
C PHE A 106 -18.94 -4.42 -4.99
N ASN A 107 -19.86 -3.88 -5.78
CA ASN A 107 -20.56 -4.64 -6.82
C ASN A 107 -19.82 -4.59 -8.16
N GLU A 108 -19.06 -3.52 -8.41
CA GLU A 108 -18.34 -3.28 -9.66
C GLU A 108 -16.84 -3.04 -9.37
N PRO A 109 -16.06 -4.08 -9.00
CA PRO A 109 -14.65 -3.93 -8.73
C PRO A 109 -13.87 -3.58 -9.99
N VAL A 110 -13.02 -2.55 -9.92
CA VAL A 110 -12.25 -2.04 -11.08
C VAL A 110 -10.76 -1.84 -10.80
N LYS A 111 -10.33 -1.89 -9.54
CA LYS A 111 -8.92 -1.63 -9.18
C LYS A 111 -8.06 -2.83 -9.51
N VAL A 112 -7.23 -2.68 -10.53
CA VAL A 112 -6.28 -3.73 -10.97
C VAL A 112 -5.16 -3.92 -9.95
N ILE A 113 -4.89 -5.18 -9.57
CA ILE A 113 -3.83 -5.56 -8.63
C ILE A 113 -3.04 -6.77 -9.15
N GLY A 114 -1.91 -7.05 -8.51
CA GLY A 114 -1.12 -8.26 -8.72
C GLY A 114 -0.40 -8.33 -10.08
N ARG A 115 0.03 -9.54 -10.42
CA ARG A 115 0.74 -9.87 -11.66
C ARG A 115 -0.22 -10.19 -12.81
N LEU A 116 0.34 -10.29 -14.01
CA LEU A 116 -0.36 -10.87 -15.15
C LEU A 116 -0.60 -12.37 -14.90
N LEU A 117 -1.78 -12.84 -15.25
CA LEU A 117 -2.24 -14.22 -15.13
C LEU A 117 -2.45 -14.83 -16.51
N SER A 118 -2.25 -16.14 -16.64
CA SER A 118 -2.74 -16.91 -17.78
C SER A 118 -4.26 -17.07 -17.71
N LYS A 119 -4.87 -17.59 -18.78
CA LYS A 119 -6.31 -17.87 -18.79
C LYS A 119 -6.69 -18.90 -17.73
N GLU A 120 -5.90 -19.96 -17.62
CA GLU A 120 -6.12 -21.05 -16.66
C GLU A 120 -6.00 -20.54 -15.21
N GLU A 121 -5.03 -19.68 -14.95
CA GLU A 121 -4.86 -19.02 -13.64
C GLU A 121 -6.04 -18.10 -13.32
N ALA A 122 -6.53 -17.34 -14.30
CA ALA A 122 -7.69 -16.49 -14.16
C ALA A 122 -8.97 -17.28 -13.81
N GLU A 123 -9.19 -18.40 -14.51
CA GLU A 123 -10.32 -19.30 -14.24
C GLU A 123 -10.23 -19.92 -12.82
N GLN A 124 -9.04 -20.15 -12.30
CA GLN A 124 -8.86 -20.62 -10.92
C GLN A 124 -9.15 -19.51 -9.91
N GLU A 125 -8.71 -18.30 -10.16
CA GLU A 125 -9.02 -17.14 -9.30
C GLU A 125 -10.53 -16.91 -9.21
N GLU A 126 -11.26 -17.01 -10.32
CA GLU A 126 -12.73 -16.89 -10.34
C GLU A 126 -13.41 -18.00 -9.54
N LYS A 127 -12.93 -19.24 -9.63
CA LYS A 127 -13.43 -20.35 -8.81
C LYS A 127 -13.23 -20.14 -7.31
N HIS A 128 -12.20 -19.39 -6.93
CA HIS A 128 -11.95 -18.97 -5.54
C HIS A 128 -12.74 -17.73 -5.12
N GLY A 129 -13.63 -17.22 -5.98
CA GLY A 129 -14.47 -16.05 -5.71
C GLY A 129 -13.75 -14.71 -5.91
N ASN A 130 -12.62 -14.71 -6.57
CA ASN A 130 -11.89 -13.50 -6.93
C ASN A 130 -12.36 -12.94 -8.28
N TYR A 131 -12.34 -11.64 -8.44
CA TYR A 131 -12.65 -11.00 -9.71
C TYR A 131 -11.38 -10.83 -10.54
N VAL A 132 -11.50 -11.06 -11.84
CA VAL A 132 -10.44 -10.86 -12.84
C VAL A 132 -10.93 -10.02 -14.00
N THR A 133 -10.02 -9.37 -14.70
CA THR A 133 -10.31 -8.65 -15.94
C THR A 133 -9.26 -8.96 -16.99
N GLU A 134 -9.67 -9.00 -18.24
CA GLU A 134 -8.76 -9.13 -19.37
C GLU A 134 -8.00 -7.82 -19.56
N VAL A 135 -6.71 -7.92 -19.81
CA VAL A 135 -5.80 -6.81 -20.08
C VAL A 135 -4.88 -7.19 -21.24
N GLU A 136 -4.13 -6.24 -21.76
CA GLU A 136 -3.13 -6.53 -22.77
C GLU A 136 -2.13 -7.60 -22.28
N GLY A 137 -2.06 -8.72 -22.97
CA GLY A 137 -1.16 -9.83 -22.68
C GLY A 137 -1.68 -10.89 -21.70
N GLY A 138 -2.93 -10.80 -21.22
CA GLY A 138 -3.53 -11.83 -20.35
C GLY A 138 -4.62 -11.31 -19.43
N TYR A 139 -4.60 -11.72 -18.19
CA TYR A 139 -5.61 -11.38 -17.18
C TYR A 139 -4.96 -10.77 -15.95
N ARG A 140 -5.69 -9.97 -15.20
CA ARG A 140 -5.28 -9.47 -13.88
C ARG A 140 -6.44 -9.48 -12.91
N ARG A 141 -6.13 -9.67 -11.64
CA ARG A 141 -7.11 -9.53 -10.58
C ARG A 141 -7.57 -8.08 -10.45
N ILE A 142 -8.85 -7.92 -10.12
CA ILE A 142 -9.43 -6.64 -9.74
C ILE A 142 -10.06 -6.75 -8.36
N VAL A 143 -10.05 -5.65 -7.64
CA VAL A 143 -10.67 -5.54 -6.31
C VAL A 143 -11.54 -4.30 -6.23
N ALA A 144 -12.48 -4.31 -5.31
CA ALA A 144 -13.25 -3.13 -4.97
C ALA A 144 -12.33 -2.00 -4.50
N ALA A 145 -12.64 -0.78 -4.90
CA ALA A 145 -11.95 0.44 -4.48
C ALA A 145 -12.97 1.49 -4.02
N PRO A 146 -13.68 1.23 -2.92
CA PRO A 146 -14.72 2.13 -2.41
C PRO A 146 -14.12 3.49 -2.07
N LYS A 147 -14.94 4.54 -2.17
CA LYS A 147 -14.51 5.91 -1.91
C LYS A 147 -14.29 6.13 -0.42
N PRO A 148 -13.10 6.57 0.02
CA PRO A 148 -12.86 6.90 1.41
C PRO A 148 -13.73 8.07 1.88
N GLN A 149 -14.36 7.93 3.04
CA GLN A 149 -15.15 8.96 3.71
C GLN A 149 -14.37 9.65 4.84
N GLY A 150 -13.41 8.94 5.44
CA GLY A 150 -12.57 9.46 6.50
C GLY A 150 -11.36 8.59 6.75
N ILE A 151 -10.35 9.16 7.39
CA ILE A 151 -9.13 8.47 7.80
C ILE A 151 -9.24 8.20 9.30
N ILE A 152 -9.12 6.92 9.71
CA ILE A 152 -9.25 6.55 11.13
C ILE A 152 -8.12 7.17 11.96
N GLU A 153 -6.89 7.12 11.47
CA GLU A 153 -5.70 7.60 12.20
C GLU A 153 -5.41 9.09 11.96
N ILE A 154 -6.40 9.88 11.50
CA ILE A 154 -6.19 11.29 11.11
C ILE A 154 -5.61 12.15 12.24
N ASP A 155 -6.06 11.95 13.48
CA ASP A 155 -5.58 12.72 14.62
C ASP A 155 -4.12 12.38 14.97
N SER A 156 -3.73 11.10 14.82
CA SER A 156 -2.35 10.67 14.98
C SER A 156 -1.45 11.26 13.90
N ILE A 157 -1.91 11.28 12.65
CA ILE A 157 -1.18 11.87 11.51
C ILE A 157 -0.97 13.37 11.77
N LYS A 158 -2.01 14.09 12.18
CA LYS A 158 -1.93 15.52 12.51
C LYS A 158 -0.97 15.77 13.66
N ALA A 159 -1.13 15.06 14.78
CA ALA A 159 -0.29 15.23 15.95
C ALA A 159 1.21 15.06 15.65
N LEU A 160 1.57 14.06 14.82
CA LEU A 160 2.97 13.85 14.41
C LEU A 160 3.44 14.93 13.44
N SER A 161 2.62 15.35 12.51
CA SER A 161 2.92 16.44 11.58
C SER A 161 3.13 17.76 12.32
N ASP A 162 2.25 18.08 13.29
CA ASP A 162 2.34 19.28 14.13
C ASP A 162 3.62 19.30 15.01
N GLN A 163 4.17 18.12 15.31
CA GLN A 163 5.47 17.97 15.95
C GLN A 163 6.66 18.01 14.96
N GLY A 164 6.40 18.39 13.72
CA GLY A 164 7.43 18.53 12.68
C GLY A 164 7.99 17.22 12.16
N GLN A 165 7.31 16.09 12.35
CA GLN A 165 7.72 14.82 11.79
C GLN A 165 7.31 14.70 10.32
N VAL A 166 8.11 13.99 9.53
CA VAL A 166 7.71 13.55 8.19
C VAL A 166 6.87 12.28 8.35
N VAL A 167 5.61 12.32 7.93
CA VAL A 167 4.65 11.23 8.14
C VAL A 167 4.35 10.52 6.82
N ILE A 168 4.48 9.20 6.80
CA ILE A 168 4.08 8.34 5.68
C ILE A 168 2.78 7.65 6.10
N ALA A 169 1.69 7.91 5.37
CA ALA A 169 0.36 7.44 5.72
C ALA A 169 -0.49 7.11 4.48
N CYS A 170 -1.62 6.48 4.67
CA CYS A 170 -2.60 6.17 3.61
C CYS A 170 -2.01 5.41 2.42
N GLY A 171 -1.04 4.53 2.65
CA GLY A 171 -0.46 3.69 1.60
C GLY A 171 -1.54 2.87 0.88
N GLY A 172 -1.50 2.91 -0.48
CA GLY A 172 -2.50 2.27 -1.32
C GLY A 172 -3.90 2.89 -1.28
N GLY A 173 -4.03 4.07 -0.66
CA GLY A 173 -5.30 4.76 -0.40
C GLY A 173 -5.90 4.44 0.97
N GLY A 174 -5.15 3.76 1.85
CA GLY A 174 -5.64 3.24 3.13
C GLY A 174 -6.28 1.86 3.05
N ILE A 175 -6.46 1.22 4.18
CA ILE A 175 -7.14 -0.08 4.30
C ILE A 175 -8.62 0.20 4.55
N PRO A 176 -9.52 -0.19 3.63
CA PRO A 176 -10.95 0.08 3.82
C PRO A 176 -11.51 -0.71 5.01
N VAL A 177 -12.26 0.00 5.85
CA VAL A 177 -13.02 -0.56 6.97
C VAL A 177 -14.44 -0.02 6.94
N LEU A 178 -15.39 -0.86 7.30
CA LEU A 178 -16.78 -0.46 7.45
C LEU A 178 -16.95 0.26 8.79
N ALA A 179 -17.72 1.34 8.78
CA ALA A 179 -18.03 2.12 9.99
C ALA A 179 -19.02 1.39 10.90
#